data_946d30a5e013786f435dc36d8af22ee6
#
_entry.id   946d30a5e013786f435dc36d8af22ee6
#
_cell.length_a   1.000
_cell.length_b   1.000
_cell.length_c   1.000
_cell.angle_alpha   90.00
_cell.angle_beta   90.00
_cell.angle_gamma   90.00
#
_symmetry.space_group_name_H-M   'P 1'
#
loop_
_entity.id
_entity.type
_entity.pdbx_description
1 polymer ?
#
loop_
_entity_poly.entity_id
_entity_poly.type
_entity_poly.pdbx_seq_one_letter_code
_entity_poly.pdbx_strand_id
1 'polypeptide(L)'
;MKAQHPPINIAFLRLSSLGDVIVGACVLPFVKAYLQQIYPQGVCLHWIVDSMFAAILENSPCIDNLISINLKKGGISALPQIRQQLKDMQSCDKLIDMQGLIKSALCGVMLKKNEFWGFAWDSIKEPVASVCYTHKVHIPYREHILKRNLTLVSAALGIEQEESETFYASRAKAFGVSKEAQEQIEHILVELKAQTEAHKGHCLYVLLVLEASLESKSYPPDLFVQVIQELLDTNPYVRFLLLHHSTNKAHYIKEQFAMQERVILLPLLSMDILKALMQKVDLVIGGDTGVTHLAWAMQRASLSLYGNTPPQRFALNSPYNRFLCGSENPSYKKDDFSIAHIKPSAICASARDILKAISEGKK
;
A
#
# COMPACT_ATOMS: atom_id res chain seq x y z
N MET A 1 30.47 -27.88 10.26
CA MET A 1 29.17 -27.83 10.96
C MET A 1 28.70 -26.39 10.91
N LYS A 2 27.61 -26.05 10.19
CA LYS A 2 26.98 -24.71 10.27
C LYS A 2 26.46 -24.58 11.71
N ALA A 3 26.81 -23.49 12.38
CA ALA A 3 26.29 -23.20 13.71
C ALA A 3 24.76 -23.21 13.63
N GLN A 4 24.10 -24.03 14.42
CA GLN A 4 22.65 -24.07 14.51
C GLN A 4 22.20 -22.85 15.31
N HIS A 5 21.76 -21.80 14.60
CA HIS A 5 21.16 -20.65 15.26
C HIS A 5 19.80 -21.04 15.85
N PRO A 6 19.46 -20.61 17.07
CA PRO A 6 18.12 -20.82 17.64
C PRO A 6 17.07 -20.09 16.79
N PRO A 7 15.77 -20.43 16.95
CA PRO A 7 14.69 -19.68 16.30
C PRO A 7 14.80 -18.18 16.59
N ILE A 8 14.52 -17.34 15.58
CA ILE A 8 14.59 -15.88 15.74
C ILE A 8 13.19 -15.26 15.72
N ASN A 9 12.94 -14.34 16.65
CA ASN A 9 11.70 -13.57 16.76
C ASN A 9 11.95 -12.10 16.41
N ILE A 10 11.31 -11.60 15.37
CA ILE A 10 11.47 -10.22 14.91
C ILE A 10 10.12 -9.53 14.90
N ALA A 11 10.04 -8.34 15.48
CA ALA A 11 8.85 -7.53 15.46
C ALA A 11 9.06 -6.26 14.63
N PHE A 12 8.11 -5.99 13.73
CA PHE A 12 8.01 -4.76 12.96
C PHE A 12 6.94 -3.86 13.57
N LEU A 13 7.24 -2.59 13.69
CA LEU A 13 6.31 -1.61 14.21
C LEU A 13 6.05 -0.54 13.15
N ARG A 14 4.83 -0.57 12.60
CA ARG A 14 4.31 0.46 11.69
C ARG A 14 2.81 0.60 11.94
N LEU A 15 2.42 1.62 12.70
CA LEU A 15 1.04 1.80 13.17
C LEU A 15 0.13 2.40 12.09
N SER A 16 0.65 3.31 11.27
CA SER A 16 -0.12 4.14 10.32
C SER A 16 0.82 4.84 9.32
N SER A 17 0.34 5.47 8.24
CA SER A 17 -0.99 5.39 7.67
C SER A 17 -1.17 4.14 6.80
N LEU A 18 -2.36 3.92 6.19
CA LEU A 18 -2.60 2.75 5.34
C LEU A 18 -1.53 2.58 4.26
N GLY A 19 -1.21 3.64 3.50
CA GLY A 19 -0.18 3.59 2.47
C GLY A 19 1.21 3.24 3.03
N ASP A 20 1.57 3.82 4.19
CA ASP A 20 2.84 3.52 4.84
C ASP A 20 2.93 2.09 5.38
N VAL A 21 1.82 1.53 5.87
CA VAL A 21 1.73 0.12 6.31
C VAL A 21 1.93 -0.79 5.11
N ILE A 22 1.26 -0.50 3.99
CA ILE A 22 1.42 -1.25 2.72
C ILE A 22 2.88 -1.22 2.26
N VAL A 23 3.46 -0.02 2.17
CA VAL A 23 4.86 0.14 1.71
C VAL A 23 5.83 -0.55 2.67
N GLY A 24 5.56 -0.48 3.97
CA GLY A 24 6.36 -1.19 4.98
C GLY A 24 6.30 -2.70 4.81
N ALA A 25 5.10 -3.24 4.56
CA ALA A 25 4.91 -4.69 4.41
C ALA A 25 5.62 -5.27 3.18
N CYS A 26 5.89 -4.46 2.15
CA CYS A 26 6.59 -4.90 0.95
C CYS A 26 7.96 -5.54 1.23
N VAL A 27 8.61 -5.24 2.36
CA VAL A 27 9.92 -5.83 2.72
C VAL A 27 9.80 -7.26 3.25
N LEU A 28 8.63 -7.66 3.78
CA LEU A 28 8.46 -8.91 4.52
C LEU A 28 8.77 -10.17 3.73
N PRO A 29 8.34 -10.34 2.46
CA PRO A 29 8.64 -11.57 1.71
C PRO A 29 10.14 -11.79 1.52
N PHE A 30 10.87 -10.73 1.23
CA PHE A 30 12.32 -10.74 1.10
C PHE A 30 12.99 -11.10 2.44
N VAL A 31 12.58 -10.43 3.52
CA VAL A 31 13.09 -10.68 4.87
C VAL A 31 12.83 -12.11 5.31
N LYS A 32 11.60 -12.61 5.15
CA LYS A 32 11.25 -13.99 5.57
C LYS A 32 12.08 -15.02 4.82
N ALA A 33 12.22 -14.85 3.49
CA ALA A 33 13.03 -15.74 2.67
C ALA A 33 14.51 -15.74 3.06
N TYR A 34 15.08 -14.56 3.31
CA TYR A 34 16.46 -14.41 3.76
C TYR A 34 16.70 -15.06 5.12
N LEU A 35 15.84 -14.76 6.10
CA LEU A 35 15.98 -15.28 7.45
C LEU A 35 15.80 -16.80 7.52
N GLN A 36 14.90 -17.38 6.72
CA GLN A 36 14.71 -18.82 6.65
C GLN A 36 15.98 -19.59 6.18
N GLN A 37 16.83 -18.93 5.39
CA GLN A 37 18.12 -19.53 4.99
C GLN A 37 19.14 -19.54 6.14
N ILE A 38 19.10 -18.53 7.02
CA ILE A 38 20.05 -18.36 8.13
C ILE A 38 19.57 -19.10 9.38
N TYR A 39 18.25 -19.10 9.63
CA TYR A 39 17.61 -19.67 10.81
C TYR A 39 16.73 -20.87 10.45
N PRO A 40 17.30 -22.02 10.06
CA PRO A 40 16.53 -23.19 9.63
C PRO A 40 15.64 -23.77 10.74
N GLN A 41 15.90 -23.42 12.02
CA GLN A 41 15.11 -23.87 13.16
C GLN A 41 13.83 -23.06 13.40
N GLY A 42 13.67 -21.94 12.73
CA GLY A 42 12.45 -21.17 12.75
C GLY A 42 12.67 -19.65 12.70
N VAL A 43 11.71 -19.00 12.06
CA VAL A 43 11.59 -17.54 11.97
C VAL A 43 10.16 -17.18 12.34
N CYS A 44 9.99 -16.31 13.33
CA CYS A 44 8.70 -15.78 13.71
C CYS A 44 8.69 -14.26 13.50
N LEU A 45 7.82 -13.79 12.59
CA LEU A 45 7.66 -12.38 12.27
C LEU A 45 6.36 -11.85 12.87
N HIS A 46 6.50 -10.84 13.70
CA HIS A 46 5.40 -10.12 14.33
C HIS A 46 5.22 -8.75 13.65
N TRP A 47 3.99 -8.29 13.53
CA TRP A 47 3.71 -6.93 13.08
C TRP A 47 2.75 -6.23 14.03
N ILE A 48 3.14 -5.04 14.51
CA ILE A 48 2.31 -4.19 15.35
C ILE A 48 1.74 -3.06 14.49
N VAL A 49 0.41 -2.96 14.45
CA VAL A 49 -0.34 -2.02 13.61
C VAL A 49 -1.52 -1.41 14.39
N ASP A 50 -1.96 -0.21 14.02
CA ASP A 50 -3.23 0.32 14.52
C ASP A 50 -4.42 -0.46 13.92
N SER A 51 -5.43 -0.76 14.74
CA SER A 51 -6.59 -1.57 14.36
C SER A 51 -7.32 -1.07 13.11
N MET A 52 -7.27 0.23 12.84
CA MET A 52 -7.85 0.81 11.61
C MET A 52 -7.20 0.29 10.33
N PHE A 53 -5.99 -0.22 10.39
CA PHE A 53 -5.20 -0.64 9.23
C PHE A 53 -4.82 -2.12 9.26
N ALA A 54 -5.24 -2.86 10.29
CA ALA A 54 -4.87 -4.27 10.46
C ALA A 54 -5.35 -5.15 9.29
N ALA A 55 -6.56 -4.91 8.78
CA ALA A 55 -7.19 -5.73 7.73
C ALA A 55 -6.36 -5.84 6.44
N ILE A 56 -5.46 -4.88 6.14
CA ILE A 56 -4.58 -4.97 4.97
C ILE A 56 -3.52 -6.07 5.12
N LEU A 57 -3.13 -6.38 6.35
CA LEU A 57 -2.12 -7.36 6.69
C LEU A 57 -2.70 -8.74 7.06
N GLU A 58 -4.00 -8.83 7.28
CA GLU A 58 -4.67 -10.12 7.50
C GLU A 58 -4.44 -11.06 6.31
N ASN A 59 -4.32 -12.35 6.61
CA ASN A 59 -3.99 -13.41 5.65
C ASN A 59 -2.59 -13.28 5.01
N SER A 60 -1.70 -12.40 5.50
CA SER A 60 -0.33 -12.31 5.02
C SER A 60 0.45 -13.59 5.33
N PRO A 61 1.01 -14.29 4.34
CA PRO A 61 1.83 -15.49 4.58
C PRO A 61 3.19 -15.15 5.20
N CYS A 62 3.51 -13.85 5.32
CA CYS A 62 4.78 -13.40 5.86
C CYS A 62 4.70 -13.02 7.34
N ILE A 63 3.51 -12.85 7.90
CA ILE A 63 3.28 -12.43 9.29
C ILE A 63 2.77 -13.62 10.08
N ASP A 64 3.53 -14.03 11.10
CA ASP A 64 3.13 -15.13 11.96
C ASP A 64 2.20 -14.63 13.08
N ASN A 65 2.39 -13.40 13.57
CA ASN A 65 1.52 -12.78 14.57
C ASN A 65 1.23 -11.31 14.22
N LEU A 66 -0.01 -11.01 13.89
CA LEU A 66 -0.50 -9.64 13.67
C LEU A 66 -1.08 -9.09 14.97
N ILE A 67 -0.44 -8.05 15.53
CA ILE A 67 -0.83 -7.41 16.77
C ILE A 67 -1.54 -6.09 16.45
N SER A 68 -2.84 -6.09 16.63
CA SER A 68 -3.71 -4.94 16.37
C SER A 68 -3.94 -4.15 17.66
N ILE A 69 -3.47 -2.88 17.69
CA ILE A 69 -3.67 -1.99 18.84
C ILE A 69 -4.62 -0.84 18.48
N ASN A 70 -5.47 -0.44 19.42
CA ASN A 70 -6.46 0.62 19.19
C ASN A 70 -5.93 1.98 19.68
N LEU A 71 -4.87 2.49 19.06
CA LEU A 71 -4.26 3.76 19.48
C LEU A 71 -4.99 4.98 18.90
N LYS A 72 -5.36 4.92 17.62
CA LYS A 72 -5.91 6.09 16.90
C LYS A 72 -7.33 6.44 17.33
N LYS A 73 -8.20 5.45 17.52
CA LYS A 73 -9.57 5.64 17.99
C LYS A 73 -9.66 5.69 19.52
N GLY A 74 -8.88 4.87 20.21
CA GLY A 74 -8.92 4.73 21.66
C GLY A 74 -8.20 5.87 22.40
N GLY A 75 -7.27 6.58 21.75
CA GLY A 75 -6.53 7.67 22.39
C GLY A 75 -5.82 7.25 23.68
N ILE A 76 -5.77 8.18 24.64
CA ILE A 76 -5.11 7.97 25.94
C ILE A 76 -5.81 6.89 26.77
N SER A 77 -7.12 6.74 26.64
CA SER A 77 -7.90 5.74 27.40
C SER A 77 -7.58 4.31 27.03
N ALA A 78 -7.05 4.07 25.82
CA ALA A 78 -6.63 2.74 25.38
C ALA A 78 -5.23 2.33 25.89
N LEU A 79 -4.44 3.26 26.42
CA LEU A 79 -3.04 2.98 26.81
C LEU A 79 -2.88 1.81 27.80
N PRO A 80 -3.72 1.63 28.85
CA PRO A 80 -3.59 0.49 29.74
C PRO A 80 -3.76 -0.84 29.01
N GLN A 81 -4.77 -0.94 28.12
CA GLN A 81 -5.03 -2.14 27.33
C GLN A 81 -3.90 -2.40 26.34
N ILE A 82 -3.45 -1.38 25.62
CA ILE A 82 -2.30 -1.47 24.70
C ILE A 82 -1.05 -1.96 25.45
N ARG A 83 -0.78 -1.39 26.62
CA ARG A 83 0.35 -1.80 27.46
C ARG A 83 0.26 -3.26 27.85
N GLN A 84 -0.93 -3.75 28.21
CA GLN A 84 -1.14 -5.16 28.55
C GLN A 84 -0.90 -6.04 27.32
N GLN A 85 -1.54 -5.73 26.18
CA GLN A 85 -1.35 -6.48 24.92
C GLN A 85 0.13 -6.60 24.52
N LEU A 86 0.88 -5.47 24.60
CA LEU A 86 2.28 -5.45 24.23
C LEU A 86 3.18 -6.19 25.23
N LYS A 87 2.82 -6.22 26.53
CA LYS A 87 3.54 -6.99 27.54
C LYS A 87 3.32 -8.49 27.43
N ASP A 88 2.14 -8.90 26.98
CA ASP A 88 1.76 -10.30 26.80
C ASP A 88 2.38 -10.90 25.53
N MET A 89 2.93 -10.07 24.66
CA MET A 89 3.71 -10.55 23.53
C MET A 89 4.97 -11.32 23.99
N GLN A 90 5.26 -12.36 23.24
CA GLN A 90 6.55 -13.03 23.36
C GLN A 90 7.71 -12.03 23.16
N SER A 91 8.80 -12.20 23.93
CA SER A 91 9.99 -11.38 23.74
C SER A 91 10.51 -11.53 22.32
N CYS A 92 10.87 -10.42 21.68
CA CYS A 92 11.51 -10.45 20.38
C CYS A 92 13.02 -10.15 20.46
N ASP A 93 13.78 -10.78 19.58
CA ASP A 93 15.22 -10.54 19.48
C ASP A 93 15.50 -9.15 18.95
N LYS A 94 14.73 -8.76 17.91
CA LYS A 94 14.83 -7.44 17.31
C LYS A 94 13.45 -6.82 17.14
N LEU A 95 13.30 -5.58 17.57
CA LEU A 95 12.16 -4.71 17.26
C LEU A 95 12.61 -3.64 16.28
N ILE A 96 11.90 -3.48 15.17
CA ILE A 96 12.25 -2.53 14.10
C ILE A 96 11.11 -1.52 13.94
N ASP A 97 11.32 -0.28 14.38
CA ASP A 97 10.36 0.81 14.21
C ASP A 97 10.53 1.50 12.84
N MET A 98 9.69 1.11 11.91
CA MET A 98 9.65 1.68 10.55
C MET A 98 8.88 3.00 10.48
N GLN A 99 8.26 3.46 11.57
CA GLN A 99 7.46 4.67 11.60
C GLN A 99 8.28 5.90 11.99
N GLY A 100 9.10 5.80 13.04
CA GLY A 100 9.93 6.90 13.49
C GLY A 100 9.14 8.09 14.08
N LEU A 101 8.09 7.81 14.85
CA LEU A 101 7.30 8.81 15.57
C LEU A 101 7.33 8.52 17.07
N ILE A 102 7.14 9.54 17.90
CA ILE A 102 7.12 9.41 19.36
C ILE A 102 6.14 8.32 19.80
N LYS A 103 4.94 8.30 19.21
CA LYS A 103 3.91 7.29 19.55
C LYS A 103 4.35 5.85 19.25
N SER A 104 5.04 5.61 18.13
CA SER A 104 5.55 4.28 17.79
C SER A 104 6.72 3.91 18.69
N ALA A 105 7.65 4.82 18.93
CA ALA A 105 8.76 4.61 19.82
C ALA A 105 8.31 4.26 21.25
N LEU A 106 7.29 4.95 21.79
CA LEU A 106 6.71 4.64 23.09
C LEU A 106 6.05 3.25 23.14
N CYS A 107 5.31 2.84 22.09
CA CYS A 107 4.81 1.48 21.97
C CYS A 107 5.97 0.47 21.98
N GLY A 108 7.05 0.77 21.25
CA GLY A 108 8.22 -0.08 21.21
C GLY A 108 8.92 -0.20 22.57
N VAL A 109 8.96 0.85 23.38
CA VAL A 109 9.55 0.80 24.76
C VAL A 109 8.80 -0.18 25.65
N MET A 110 7.48 -0.36 25.47
CA MET A 110 6.65 -1.26 26.28
C MET A 110 6.87 -2.75 25.97
N LEU A 111 7.48 -3.09 24.83
CA LEU A 111 7.75 -4.46 24.40
C LEU A 111 9.01 -5.03 25.05
N LYS A 112 9.00 -6.33 25.35
CA LYS A 112 10.20 -7.07 25.72
C LYS A 112 11.02 -7.36 24.47
N LYS A 113 12.26 -6.88 24.42
CA LYS A 113 13.14 -6.99 23.28
C LYS A 113 14.61 -6.93 23.66
N ASN A 114 15.47 -7.54 22.85
CA ASN A 114 16.92 -7.47 23.04
C ASN A 114 17.48 -6.21 22.36
N GLU A 115 17.06 -5.96 21.11
CA GLU A 115 17.51 -4.80 20.33
C GLU A 115 16.30 -3.98 19.86
N PHE A 116 16.44 -2.65 19.84
CA PHE A 116 15.44 -1.74 19.32
C PHE A 116 16.04 -0.85 18.23
N TRP A 117 15.67 -1.15 17.00
CA TRP A 117 16.15 -0.48 15.80
C TRP A 117 15.17 0.60 15.33
N GLY A 118 15.72 1.71 14.87
CA GLY A 118 14.94 2.79 14.27
C GLY A 118 15.83 3.77 13.52
N PHE A 119 15.23 4.82 12.98
CA PHE A 119 15.95 5.84 12.25
C PHE A 119 16.69 6.80 13.20
N ALA A 120 17.81 7.34 12.77
CA ALA A 120 18.58 8.34 13.49
C ALA A 120 17.83 9.69 13.62
N TRP A 121 18.33 10.54 14.48
CA TRP A 121 17.75 11.85 14.82
C TRP A 121 17.48 12.74 13.61
N ASP A 122 18.42 12.81 12.67
CA ASP A 122 18.35 13.59 11.43
C ASP A 122 17.52 12.94 10.31
N SER A 123 17.10 11.73 10.55
CA SER A 123 16.45 10.88 9.56
C SER A 123 14.93 10.76 9.73
N ILE A 124 14.33 11.38 10.75
CA ILE A 124 12.89 11.28 11.07
C ILE A 124 12.23 12.61 11.30
N LYS A 125 10.88 12.60 11.20
CA LYS A 125 10.08 13.82 11.40
C LYS A 125 10.02 14.27 12.86
N GLU A 126 10.06 13.33 13.79
CA GLU A 126 10.00 13.55 15.24
C GLU A 126 11.31 13.06 15.89
N PRO A 127 12.39 13.86 15.85
CA PRO A 127 13.74 13.41 16.24
C PRO A 127 13.82 12.80 17.63
N VAL A 128 13.02 13.29 18.58
CA VAL A 128 12.97 12.78 19.96
C VAL A 128 12.68 11.26 20.02
N ALA A 129 11.94 10.71 19.05
CA ALA A 129 11.68 9.28 18.98
C ALA A 129 12.98 8.43 18.92
N SER A 130 14.04 8.99 18.30
CA SER A 130 15.32 8.27 18.15
C SER A 130 16.04 8.00 19.47
N VAL A 131 15.69 8.72 20.54
CA VAL A 131 16.26 8.50 21.87
C VAL A 131 15.89 7.11 22.42
N CYS A 132 14.73 6.58 22.00
CA CYS A 132 14.26 5.27 22.44
C CYS A 132 14.99 4.08 21.78
N TYR A 133 15.68 4.31 20.65
CA TYR A 133 16.30 3.24 19.88
C TYR A 133 17.70 2.91 20.41
N THR A 134 17.98 1.61 20.57
CA THR A 134 19.34 1.12 20.89
C THR A 134 20.27 1.16 19.69
N HIS A 135 19.72 0.96 18.50
CA HIS A 135 20.42 1.01 17.21
C HIS A 135 19.74 1.99 16.26
N LYS A 136 20.52 2.80 15.57
CA LYS A 136 20.01 3.92 14.76
C LYS A 136 20.61 3.88 13.37
N VAL A 137 19.74 4.05 12.36
CA VAL A 137 20.13 4.05 10.95
C VAL A 137 19.98 5.43 10.37
N HIS A 138 21.04 5.96 9.77
CA HIS A 138 21.07 7.23 9.06
C HIS A 138 20.63 7.03 7.61
N ILE A 139 19.59 7.73 7.21
CA ILE A 139 19.12 7.82 5.84
C ILE A 139 18.31 9.11 5.65
N PRO A 140 18.55 9.90 4.58
CA PRO A 140 17.85 11.17 4.40
C PRO A 140 16.33 11.00 4.47
N TYR A 141 15.65 11.92 5.20
CA TYR A 141 14.19 11.86 5.36
C TYR A 141 13.47 11.97 4.00
N ARG A 142 14.05 12.65 3.02
CA ARG A 142 13.50 12.85 1.67
C ARG A 142 13.72 11.66 0.72
N GLU A 143 14.49 10.68 1.14
CA GLU A 143 14.73 9.47 0.33
C GLU A 143 13.43 8.69 0.14
N HIS A 144 13.35 7.93 -0.96
CA HIS A 144 12.17 7.12 -1.29
C HIS A 144 11.82 6.14 -0.14
N ILE A 145 10.56 6.06 0.23
CA ILE A 145 10.11 5.34 1.43
C ILE A 145 10.45 3.85 1.40
N LEU A 146 10.40 3.20 0.23
CA LEU A 146 10.83 1.80 0.09
C LEU A 146 12.31 1.64 0.41
N LYS A 147 13.16 2.54 -0.13
CA LYS A 147 14.60 2.50 0.15
C LYS A 147 14.87 2.73 1.62
N ARG A 148 14.15 3.67 2.26
CA ARG A 148 14.26 3.91 3.72
C ARG A 148 13.92 2.66 4.52
N ASN A 149 12.80 2.02 4.22
CA ASN A 149 12.36 0.80 4.91
C ASN A 149 13.37 -0.34 4.69
N LEU A 150 13.81 -0.55 3.45
CA LEU A 150 14.78 -1.58 3.12
C LEU A 150 16.12 -1.34 3.82
N THR A 151 16.64 -0.10 3.79
CA THR A 151 17.91 0.24 4.47
C THR A 151 17.84 -0.01 5.98
N LEU A 152 16.73 0.40 6.63
CA LEU A 152 16.56 0.15 8.07
C LEU A 152 16.52 -1.34 8.39
N VAL A 153 15.72 -2.09 7.63
CA VAL A 153 15.55 -3.53 7.85
C VAL A 153 16.82 -4.31 7.52
N SER A 154 17.51 -3.97 6.42
CA SER A 154 18.78 -4.59 6.06
C SER A 154 19.86 -4.35 7.10
N ALA A 155 19.97 -3.12 7.62
CA ALA A 155 20.92 -2.83 8.71
C ALA A 155 20.60 -3.61 9.99
N ALA A 156 19.31 -3.71 10.35
CA ALA A 156 18.89 -4.45 11.54
C ALA A 156 19.16 -5.97 11.43
N LEU A 157 19.10 -6.51 10.22
CA LEU A 157 19.19 -7.96 9.98
C LEU A 157 20.54 -8.41 9.40
N GLY A 158 21.46 -7.47 9.12
CA GLY A 158 22.75 -7.78 8.51
C GLY A 158 22.64 -8.22 7.04
N ILE A 159 21.63 -7.72 6.31
CA ILE A 159 21.41 -8.06 4.91
C ILE A 159 22.24 -7.11 4.04
N GLU A 160 23.04 -7.63 3.12
CA GLU A 160 23.75 -6.82 2.12
C GLU A 160 22.80 -6.23 1.10
N GLN A 161 23.00 -4.95 0.72
CA GLN A 161 22.03 -4.17 -0.07
C GLN A 161 21.94 -4.52 -1.57
N GLU A 162 22.77 -5.43 -2.07
CA GLU A 162 22.81 -5.77 -3.51
C GLU A 162 21.59 -6.55 -4.05
N GLU A 163 20.66 -6.93 -3.17
CA GLU A 163 19.50 -7.79 -3.54
C GLU A 163 18.21 -7.01 -3.86
N SER A 164 18.32 -5.78 -4.36
CA SER A 164 17.15 -4.91 -4.60
C SER A 164 16.14 -5.48 -5.61
N GLU A 165 16.58 -6.19 -6.66
CA GLU A 165 15.69 -6.79 -7.67
C GLU A 165 14.81 -7.91 -7.08
N THR A 166 15.40 -8.77 -6.26
CA THR A 166 14.67 -9.84 -5.55
C THR A 166 13.61 -9.27 -4.60
N PHE A 167 13.94 -8.16 -3.92
CA PHE A 167 12.99 -7.42 -3.10
C PHE A 167 11.77 -6.96 -3.90
N TYR A 168 11.99 -6.27 -5.03
CA TYR A 168 10.90 -5.76 -5.86
C TYR A 168 10.06 -6.89 -6.46
N ALA A 169 10.67 -8.00 -6.85
CA ALA A 169 9.97 -9.16 -7.42
C ALA A 169 9.07 -9.90 -6.41
N SER A 170 9.42 -9.89 -5.13
CA SER A 170 8.70 -10.67 -4.10
C SER A 170 7.59 -9.90 -3.39
N ARG A 171 7.54 -8.57 -3.49
CA ARG A 171 6.71 -7.68 -2.64
C ARG A 171 5.22 -8.02 -2.58
N ALA A 172 4.64 -8.52 -3.66
CA ALA A 172 3.22 -8.88 -3.71
C ALA A 172 2.85 -10.00 -2.74
N LYS A 173 3.79 -10.88 -2.41
CA LYS A 173 3.58 -11.99 -1.47
C LYS A 173 3.31 -11.53 -0.04
N ALA A 174 3.50 -10.24 0.27
CA ALA A 174 3.13 -9.67 1.57
C ALA A 174 1.62 -9.66 1.82
N PHE A 175 0.80 -9.65 0.75
CA PHE A 175 -0.65 -9.41 0.81
C PHE A 175 -1.42 -10.68 0.46
N GLY A 176 -1.71 -11.49 1.47
CA GLY A 176 -2.54 -12.67 1.31
C GLY A 176 -4.03 -12.32 1.18
N VAL A 177 -4.77 -13.19 0.54
CA VAL A 177 -6.22 -13.08 0.31
C VAL A 177 -6.88 -14.38 0.76
N SER A 178 -8.01 -14.30 1.48
CA SER A 178 -8.77 -15.48 1.86
C SER A 178 -9.43 -16.15 0.63
N LYS A 179 -9.80 -17.41 0.77
CA LYS A 179 -10.55 -18.11 -0.27
C LYS A 179 -11.92 -17.51 -0.47
N GLU A 180 -12.56 -17.12 0.61
CA GLU A 180 -13.88 -16.48 0.63
C GLU A 180 -13.87 -15.16 -0.16
N ALA A 181 -12.83 -14.33 0.02
CA ALA A 181 -12.69 -13.09 -0.73
C ALA A 181 -12.40 -13.33 -2.23
N GLN A 182 -11.66 -14.41 -2.55
CA GLN A 182 -11.43 -14.81 -3.95
C GLN A 182 -12.74 -15.25 -4.63
N GLU A 183 -13.54 -16.08 -3.96
CA GLU A 183 -14.83 -16.54 -4.46
C GLU A 183 -15.80 -15.37 -4.65
N GLN A 184 -15.87 -14.47 -3.67
CA GLN A 184 -16.74 -13.30 -3.75
C GLN A 184 -16.40 -12.38 -4.92
N ILE A 185 -15.11 -12.09 -5.15
CA ILE A 185 -14.72 -11.22 -6.28
C ILE A 185 -14.94 -11.92 -7.63
N GLU A 186 -14.76 -13.22 -7.70
CA GLU A 186 -15.08 -13.99 -8.92
C GLU A 186 -16.56 -13.92 -9.24
N HIS A 187 -17.44 -14.09 -8.25
CA HIS A 187 -18.88 -13.93 -8.42
C HIS A 187 -19.25 -12.52 -8.91
N ILE A 188 -18.74 -11.47 -8.26
CA ILE A 188 -18.96 -10.09 -8.69
C ILE A 188 -18.51 -9.90 -10.15
N LEU A 189 -17.33 -10.39 -10.53
CA LEU A 189 -16.82 -10.22 -11.90
C LEU A 189 -17.61 -11.04 -12.94
N VAL A 190 -18.14 -12.20 -12.56
CA VAL A 190 -19.01 -13.00 -13.43
C VAL A 190 -20.33 -12.29 -13.69
N GLU A 191 -20.98 -11.76 -12.65
CA GLU A 191 -22.20 -10.96 -12.80
C GLU A 191 -21.98 -9.73 -13.69
N LEU A 192 -20.85 -9.02 -13.49
CA LEU A 192 -20.47 -7.88 -14.31
C LEU A 192 -20.20 -8.24 -15.77
N LYS A 193 -19.65 -9.43 -16.03
CA LYS A 193 -19.46 -9.92 -17.41
C LYS A 193 -20.78 -10.30 -18.07
N ALA A 194 -21.69 -10.92 -17.34
CA ALA A 194 -22.99 -11.35 -17.86
C ALA A 194 -23.87 -10.14 -18.26
N GLN A 195 -23.72 -9.01 -17.60
CA GLN A 195 -24.42 -7.77 -17.93
C GLN A 195 -23.88 -7.05 -19.19
N THR A 196 -22.73 -7.50 -19.72
CA THR A 196 -22.05 -6.85 -20.85
C THR A 196 -21.84 -7.83 -22.00
N GLU A 197 -22.92 -8.20 -22.71
CA GLU A 197 -22.95 -9.27 -23.75
C GLU A 197 -22.11 -9.03 -25.02
N ALA A 198 -21.49 -7.90 -25.23
CA ALA A 198 -21.12 -7.46 -26.58
C ALA A 198 -19.71 -7.80 -27.08
N HIS A 199 -18.75 -8.24 -26.24
CA HIS A 199 -17.38 -8.45 -26.75
C HIS A 199 -16.75 -9.74 -26.26
N LYS A 200 -16.56 -10.72 -27.14
CA LYS A 200 -15.83 -11.98 -26.95
C LYS A 200 -14.30 -11.79 -26.79
N GLY A 201 -13.83 -10.59 -26.44
CA GLY A 201 -12.41 -10.27 -26.31
C GLY A 201 -11.94 -10.16 -24.84
N HIS A 202 -10.62 -10.04 -24.65
CA HIS A 202 -10.02 -9.79 -23.34
C HIS A 202 -10.39 -8.39 -22.85
N CYS A 203 -11.18 -8.30 -21.77
CA CYS A 203 -11.53 -7.02 -21.15
C CYS A 203 -10.36 -6.52 -20.29
N LEU A 204 -10.12 -5.21 -20.34
CA LEU A 204 -9.14 -4.50 -19.52
C LEU A 204 -9.87 -3.76 -18.39
N TYR A 205 -9.66 -4.19 -17.15
CA TYR A 205 -10.27 -3.55 -15.99
C TYR A 205 -9.42 -2.40 -15.47
N VAL A 206 -9.97 -1.20 -15.51
CA VAL A 206 -9.36 0.02 -14.95
C VAL A 206 -10.10 0.39 -13.66
N LEU A 207 -9.43 0.25 -12.53
CA LEU A 207 -9.96 0.63 -11.22
C LEU A 207 -9.70 2.11 -10.96
N LEU A 208 -10.75 2.89 -10.74
CA LEU A 208 -10.66 4.29 -10.33
C LEU A 208 -10.82 4.42 -8.82
N VAL A 209 -9.80 4.96 -8.17
CA VAL A 209 -9.82 5.28 -6.74
C VAL A 209 -10.26 6.72 -6.57
N LEU A 210 -11.54 6.88 -6.25
CA LEU A 210 -12.22 8.19 -6.28
C LEU A 210 -11.99 9.03 -5.02
N GLU A 211 -11.57 8.38 -3.93
CA GLU A 211 -11.52 9.00 -2.61
C GLU A 211 -10.18 8.76 -1.92
N ALA A 212 -9.75 9.76 -1.17
CA ALA A 212 -8.58 9.73 -0.31
C ALA A 212 -8.95 10.16 1.12
N SER A 213 -8.07 9.92 2.07
CA SER A 213 -8.24 10.39 3.46
C SER A 213 -8.25 11.92 3.59
N LEU A 214 -7.71 12.63 2.61
CA LEU A 214 -7.77 14.08 2.45
C LEU A 214 -8.38 14.40 1.10
N GLU A 215 -9.35 15.32 1.08
CA GLU A 215 -10.02 15.72 -0.17
C GLU A 215 -9.04 16.29 -1.20
N SER A 216 -8.03 17.02 -0.75
CA SER A 216 -6.95 17.54 -1.60
C SER A 216 -6.06 16.49 -2.27
N LYS A 217 -6.24 15.21 -1.93
CA LYS A 217 -5.60 14.06 -2.59
C LYS A 217 -6.55 13.28 -3.49
N SER A 218 -7.82 13.69 -3.56
CA SER A 218 -8.82 13.09 -4.45
C SER A 218 -8.89 13.89 -5.74
N TYR A 219 -8.77 13.22 -6.88
CA TYR A 219 -8.95 13.86 -8.18
C TYR A 219 -10.43 14.22 -8.38
N PRO A 220 -10.76 15.40 -8.93
CA PRO A 220 -12.13 15.85 -9.08
C PRO A 220 -12.99 14.88 -9.92
N PRO A 221 -14.24 14.58 -9.52
CA PRO A 221 -15.09 13.62 -10.21
C PRO A 221 -15.51 14.07 -11.62
N ASP A 222 -15.71 15.36 -11.86
CA ASP A 222 -15.99 15.95 -13.17
C ASP A 222 -14.83 15.77 -14.15
N LEU A 223 -13.59 15.85 -13.66
CA LEU A 223 -12.40 15.57 -14.47
C LEU A 223 -12.23 14.07 -14.72
N PHE A 224 -12.62 13.21 -13.77
CA PHE A 224 -12.66 11.76 -14.03
C PHE A 224 -13.71 11.40 -15.08
N VAL A 225 -14.86 12.10 -15.14
CA VAL A 225 -15.84 11.92 -16.22
C VAL A 225 -15.20 12.12 -17.59
N GLN A 226 -14.38 13.18 -17.76
CA GLN A 226 -13.66 13.43 -19.02
C GLN A 226 -12.64 12.32 -19.33
N VAL A 227 -11.91 11.81 -18.34
CA VAL A 227 -10.96 10.69 -18.50
C VAL A 227 -11.68 9.42 -18.95
N ILE A 228 -12.80 9.09 -18.31
CA ILE A 228 -13.61 7.91 -18.64
C ILE A 228 -14.12 8.02 -20.08
N GLN A 229 -14.72 9.16 -20.44
CA GLN A 229 -15.28 9.37 -21.78
C GLN A 229 -14.20 9.18 -22.86
N GLU A 230 -13.05 9.86 -22.75
CA GLU A 230 -11.97 9.79 -23.74
C GLU A 230 -11.41 8.36 -23.88
N LEU A 231 -11.26 7.62 -22.77
CA LEU A 231 -10.73 6.26 -22.82
C LEU A 231 -11.77 5.26 -23.35
N LEU A 232 -13.08 5.45 -23.08
CA LEU A 232 -14.15 4.65 -23.64
C LEU A 232 -14.26 4.81 -25.18
N ASP A 233 -14.09 6.05 -25.66
CA ASP A 233 -14.15 6.37 -27.10
C ASP A 233 -12.96 5.79 -27.87
N THR A 234 -11.80 5.72 -27.24
CA THR A 234 -10.57 5.27 -27.88
C THR A 234 -10.23 3.80 -27.67
N ASN A 235 -10.86 3.11 -26.71
CA ASN A 235 -10.59 1.71 -26.41
C ASN A 235 -11.87 0.93 -26.07
N PRO A 236 -12.35 0.06 -26.97
CA PRO A 236 -13.60 -0.70 -26.76
C PRO A 236 -13.48 -1.80 -25.68
N TYR A 237 -12.26 -2.20 -25.31
CA TYR A 237 -12.01 -3.28 -24.35
C TYR A 237 -11.92 -2.80 -22.91
N VAL A 238 -11.80 -1.48 -22.66
CA VAL A 238 -11.69 -0.92 -21.30
C VAL A 238 -13.05 -0.94 -20.60
N ARG A 239 -13.01 -1.36 -19.35
CA ARG A 239 -14.11 -1.28 -18.38
C ARG A 239 -13.63 -0.59 -17.12
N PHE A 240 -14.39 0.38 -16.66
CA PHE A 240 -14.10 1.13 -15.47
C PHE A 240 -14.81 0.55 -14.25
N LEU A 241 -14.05 0.30 -13.20
CA LEU A 241 -14.56 -0.08 -11.90
C LEU A 241 -14.44 1.13 -10.97
N LEU A 242 -15.56 1.66 -10.51
CA LEU A 242 -15.59 2.83 -9.62
C LEU A 242 -15.49 2.34 -8.17
N LEU A 243 -14.33 2.52 -7.56
CA LEU A 243 -14.11 2.21 -6.14
C LEU A 243 -14.44 3.43 -5.29
N HIS A 244 -15.21 3.21 -4.24
CA HIS A 244 -15.62 4.27 -3.32
C HIS A 244 -15.67 3.78 -1.88
N HIS A 245 -15.57 4.73 -0.97
CA HIS A 245 -15.76 4.54 0.47
C HIS A 245 -17.01 5.29 0.97
N SER A 246 -17.26 6.47 0.43
CA SER A 246 -18.53 7.18 0.52
C SER A 246 -19.26 7.11 -0.83
N THR A 247 -20.56 7.40 -0.86
CA THR A 247 -21.36 7.16 -2.07
C THR A 247 -21.35 8.29 -3.07
N ASN A 248 -21.05 9.54 -2.67
CA ASN A 248 -21.36 10.74 -3.46
C ASN A 248 -20.61 10.83 -4.80
N LYS A 249 -19.27 10.68 -4.79
CA LYS A 249 -18.47 10.84 -6.02
C LYS A 249 -18.72 9.74 -7.05
N ALA A 250 -18.83 8.50 -6.55
CA ALA A 250 -19.02 7.35 -7.42
C ALA A 250 -20.42 7.35 -8.07
N HIS A 251 -21.44 7.72 -7.32
CA HIS A 251 -22.81 7.87 -7.86
C HIS A 251 -22.89 9.01 -8.86
N TYR A 252 -22.30 10.17 -8.55
CA TYR A 252 -22.22 11.28 -9.50
C TYR A 252 -21.61 10.84 -10.85
N ILE A 253 -20.47 10.13 -10.82
CA ILE A 253 -19.84 9.63 -12.05
C ILE A 253 -20.74 8.60 -12.72
N LYS A 254 -21.33 7.64 -11.99
CA LYS A 254 -22.20 6.62 -12.58
C LYS A 254 -23.43 7.22 -13.25
N GLU A 255 -24.01 8.27 -12.71
CA GLU A 255 -25.14 9.00 -13.30
C GLU A 255 -24.80 9.60 -14.67
N GLN A 256 -23.57 10.15 -14.85
CA GLN A 256 -23.11 10.66 -16.15
C GLN A 256 -23.01 9.54 -17.21
N PHE A 257 -22.89 8.28 -16.75
CA PHE A 257 -22.76 7.09 -17.58
C PHE A 257 -23.90 6.08 -17.33
N ALA A 258 -25.12 6.54 -17.07
CA ALA A 258 -26.25 5.69 -16.69
C ALA A 258 -26.50 4.53 -17.68
N MET A 259 -26.41 4.80 -18.97
CA MET A 259 -26.63 3.83 -20.07
C MET A 259 -25.32 3.12 -20.51
N GLN A 260 -24.18 3.40 -19.86
CA GLN A 260 -22.90 2.84 -20.27
C GLN A 260 -22.54 1.66 -19.34
N GLU A 261 -22.70 0.44 -19.85
CA GLU A 261 -22.42 -0.81 -19.11
C GLU A 261 -20.93 -1.00 -18.77
N ARG A 262 -20.02 -0.34 -19.51
CA ARG A 262 -18.58 -0.41 -19.25
C ARG A 262 -18.11 0.46 -18.08
N VAL A 263 -19.01 1.26 -17.46
CA VAL A 263 -18.75 2.02 -16.25
C VAL A 263 -19.55 1.43 -15.10
N ILE A 264 -18.86 0.77 -14.19
CA ILE A 264 -19.42 -0.12 -13.18
C ILE A 264 -19.17 0.47 -11.80
N LEU A 265 -20.24 0.72 -11.07
CA LEU A 265 -20.19 1.07 -9.67
C LEU A 265 -19.99 -0.21 -8.84
N LEU A 266 -18.88 -0.32 -8.14
CA LEU A 266 -18.65 -1.45 -7.26
C LEU A 266 -19.48 -1.33 -5.97
N PRO A 267 -19.84 -2.44 -5.33
CA PRO A 267 -20.34 -2.38 -3.94
C PRO A 267 -19.23 -1.91 -2.99
N LEU A 268 -19.60 -1.60 -1.75
CA LEU A 268 -18.60 -1.37 -0.70
C LEU A 268 -17.82 -2.67 -0.44
N LEU A 269 -16.51 -2.61 -0.59
CA LEU A 269 -15.63 -3.76 -0.46
C LEU A 269 -14.93 -3.77 0.89
N SER A 270 -14.85 -4.95 1.51
CA SER A 270 -13.91 -5.16 2.61
C SER A 270 -12.47 -5.08 2.09
N MET A 271 -11.51 -4.90 3.00
CA MET A 271 -10.10 -4.83 2.61
C MET A 271 -9.61 -6.14 1.98
N ASP A 272 -10.13 -7.27 2.40
CA ASP A 272 -9.74 -8.57 1.86
C ASP A 272 -10.30 -8.77 0.42
N ILE A 273 -11.57 -8.39 0.19
CA ILE A 273 -12.15 -8.39 -1.17
C ILE A 273 -11.42 -7.40 -2.07
N LEU A 274 -11.01 -6.23 -1.55
CA LEU A 274 -10.22 -5.26 -2.30
C LEU A 274 -8.86 -5.83 -2.71
N LYS A 275 -8.18 -6.58 -1.84
CA LYS A 275 -6.95 -7.31 -2.20
C LYS A 275 -7.22 -8.35 -3.29
N ALA A 276 -8.33 -9.09 -3.21
CA ALA A 276 -8.75 -10.03 -4.24
C ALA A 276 -9.02 -9.34 -5.58
N LEU A 277 -9.76 -8.22 -5.57
CA LEU A 277 -10.00 -7.39 -6.75
C LEU A 277 -8.68 -6.90 -7.36
N MET A 278 -7.73 -6.49 -6.52
CA MET A 278 -6.43 -6.01 -6.97
C MET A 278 -5.68 -7.06 -7.83
N GLN A 279 -5.90 -8.35 -7.58
CA GLN A 279 -5.32 -9.42 -8.40
C GLN A 279 -5.95 -9.54 -9.80
N LYS A 280 -7.11 -8.96 -10.02
CA LYS A 280 -7.91 -9.10 -11.25
C LYS A 280 -7.88 -7.84 -12.14
N VAL A 281 -7.53 -6.67 -11.59
CA VAL A 281 -7.48 -5.42 -12.36
C VAL A 281 -6.18 -5.29 -13.15
N ASP A 282 -6.26 -4.61 -14.29
CA ASP A 282 -5.12 -4.38 -15.18
C ASP A 282 -4.43 -3.04 -14.87
N LEU A 283 -5.18 -1.99 -14.52
CA LEU A 283 -4.67 -0.67 -14.19
C LEU A 283 -5.45 -0.06 -13.03
N VAL A 284 -4.76 0.59 -12.11
CA VAL A 284 -5.35 1.40 -11.05
C VAL A 284 -5.00 2.87 -11.26
N ILE A 285 -5.99 3.76 -11.27
CA ILE A 285 -5.79 5.21 -11.38
C ILE A 285 -6.37 5.87 -10.14
N GLY A 286 -5.60 6.68 -9.45
CA GLY A 286 -6.07 7.39 -8.27
C GLY A 286 -5.03 8.32 -7.67
N GLY A 287 -5.44 9.09 -6.67
CA GLY A 287 -4.56 9.98 -5.93
C GLY A 287 -3.51 9.24 -5.09
N ASP A 288 -2.67 9.99 -4.40
CA ASP A 288 -1.68 9.49 -3.42
C ASP A 288 -2.40 8.89 -2.20
N THR A 289 -2.86 7.64 -2.33
CA THR A 289 -3.65 6.92 -1.32
C THR A 289 -3.13 5.51 -1.08
N GLY A 290 -3.55 4.91 0.05
CA GLY A 290 -3.20 3.53 0.37
C GLY A 290 -3.61 2.53 -0.71
N VAL A 291 -4.77 2.70 -1.34
CA VAL A 291 -5.25 1.79 -2.39
C VAL A 291 -4.41 1.88 -3.66
N THR A 292 -4.00 3.09 -4.05
CA THR A 292 -3.09 3.27 -5.20
C THR A 292 -1.71 2.66 -4.89
N HIS A 293 -1.24 2.77 -3.64
CA HIS A 293 -0.02 2.09 -3.22
C HIS A 293 -0.17 0.56 -3.20
N LEU A 294 -1.34 0.04 -2.83
CA LEU A 294 -1.61 -1.39 -2.86
C LEU A 294 -1.49 -1.96 -4.29
N ALA A 295 -1.90 -1.21 -5.31
CA ALA A 295 -1.78 -1.65 -6.69
C ALA A 295 -0.33 -2.02 -7.05
N TRP A 296 0.61 -1.08 -6.92
CA TRP A 296 2.01 -1.37 -7.26
C TRP A 296 2.67 -2.33 -6.25
N ALA A 297 2.24 -2.32 -4.98
CA ALA A 297 2.71 -3.28 -3.98
C ALA A 297 2.32 -4.72 -4.36
N MET A 298 1.13 -4.91 -4.91
CA MET A 298 0.65 -6.19 -5.44
C MET A 298 1.05 -6.43 -6.91
N GLN A 299 2.04 -5.68 -7.43
CA GLN A 299 2.56 -5.81 -8.80
C GLN A 299 1.50 -5.57 -9.88
N ARG A 300 0.54 -4.68 -9.63
CA ARG A 300 -0.41 -4.22 -10.63
C ARG A 300 0.04 -2.89 -11.21
N ALA A 301 -0.34 -2.64 -12.45
CA ALA A 301 -0.05 -1.37 -13.06
C ALA A 301 -0.82 -0.25 -12.34
N SER A 302 -0.18 0.91 -12.21
CA SER A 302 -0.79 2.05 -11.53
C SER A 302 -0.41 3.38 -12.17
N LEU A 303 -1.34 4.31 -12.18
CA LEU A 303 -1.13 5.71 -12.49
C LEU A 303 -1.51 6.54 -11.25
N SER A 304 -0.50 7.01 -10.54
CA SER A 304 -0.67 7.77 -9.30
C SER A 304 -0.74 9.26 -9.60
N LEU A 305 -1.76 9.94 -9.07
CA LEU A 305 -1.98 11.37 -9.25
C LEU A 305 -1.55 12.11 -7.97
N TYR A 306 -0.58 13.00 -8.10
CA TYR A 306 -0.04 13.79 -7.00
C TYR A 306 -0.43 15.26 -7.11
N GLY A 307 -0.78 15.85 -6.00
CA GLY A 307 -1.01 17.30 -5.86
C GLY A 307 -0.08 17.87 -4.79
N ASN A 308 -0.54 17.85 -3.56
CA ASN A 308 0.12 18.45 -2.40
C ASN A 308 1.32 17.67 -1.84
N THR A 309 1.59 16.46 -2.34
CA THR A 309 2.72 15.60 -1.90
C THR A 309 3.75 15.40 -3.01
N PRO A 310 5.06 15.45 -2.71
CA PRO A 310 6.08 15.21 -3.72
C PRO A 310 6.13 13.74 -4.12
N PRO A 311 6.02 13.44 -5.43
CA PRO A 311 6.01 12.07 -5.91
C PRO A 311 7.34 11.33 -5.64
N GLN A 312 8.46 12.01 -5.58
CA GLN A 312 9.80 11.42 -5.41
C GLN A 312 9.93 10.53 -4.16
N ARG A 313 9.09 10.78 -3.14
CA ARG A 313 9.09 9.99 -1.90
C ARG A 313 8.31 8.69 -1.99
N PHE A 314 7.30 8.62 -2.85
CA PHE A 314 6.29 7.56 -2.79
C PHE A 314 6.00 6.90 -4.13
N ALA A 315 6.28 7.60 -5.25
CA ALA A 315 5.92 7.10 -6.57
C ALA A 315 6.94 6.11 -7.09
N LEU A 316 6.46 5.01 -7.66
CA LEU A 316 7.26 4.19 -8.54
C LEU A 316 7.21 4.77 -9.96
N ASN A 317 8.32 4.63 -10.70
CA ASN A 317 8.41 5.01 -12.10
C ASN A 317 8.95 3.84 -12.91
N SER A 318 8.08 3.23 -13.70
CA SER A 318 8.39 2.10 -14.57
C SER A 318 7.41 2.10 -15.76
N PRO A 319 7.57 1.24 -16.77
CA PRO A 319 6.59 1.11 -17.84
C PRO A 319 5.16 0.82 -17.35
N TYR A 320 5.01 0.14 -16.20
CA TYR A 320 3.75 -0.27 -15.61
C TYR A 320 3.26 0.62 -14.47
N ASN A 321 4.16 1.36 -13.82
CA ASN A 321 3.81 2.23 -12.70
C ASN A 321 4.30 3.63 -13.01
N ARG A 322 3.38 4.55 -13.23
CA ARG A 322 3.66 5.95 -13.57
C ARG A 322 2.99 6.89 -12.60
N PHE A 323 3.39 8.14 -12.66
CA PHE A 323 2.74 9.20 -11.89
C PHE A 323 2.62 10.49 -12.71
N LEU A 324 1.64 11.30 -12.34
CA LEU A 324 1.49 12.68 -12.79
C LEU A 324 1.41 13.59 -11.57
N CYS A 325 1.90 14.81 -11.69
CA CYS A 325 1.88 15.80 -10.61
C CYS A 325 1.25 17.11 -11.11
N GLY A 326 0.30 17.62 -10.34
CA GLY A 326 -0.37 18.89 -10.64
C GLY A 326 0.37 20.11 -10.10
N SER A 327 1.48 19.93 -9.37
CA SER A 327 2.32 21.00 -8.85
C SER A 327 3.80 20.67 -9.00
N GLU A 328 4.60 21.62 -9.43
CA GLU A 328 6.06 21.49 -9.43
C GLU A 328 6.64 21.59 -8.01
N ASN A 329 5.95 22.31 -7.11
CA ASN A 329 6.37 22.59 -5.74
C ASN A 329 5.26 22.18 -4.75
N PRO A 330 5.06 20.87 -4.48
CA PRO A 330 4.06 20.40 -3.54
C PRO A 330 4.22 20.97 -2.14
N SER A 331 3.13 21.50 -1.58
CA SER A 331 3.16 22.30 -0.34
C SER A 331 3.01 21.49 0.95
N TYR A 332 2.59 20.20 0.87
CA TYR A 332 2.13 19.35 1.98
C TYR A 332 0.91 19.89 2.74
N LYS A 333 0.31 21.01 2.31
CA LYS A 333 -0.86 21.59 2.96
C LYS A 333 -2.12 20.78 2.63
N LYS A 334 -3.04 20.71 3.59
CA LYS A 334 -4.30 19.97 3.43
C LYS A 334 -5.30 20.65 2.48
N ASP A 335 -5.13 21.94 2.26
CA ASP A 335 -5.93 22.80 1.38
C ASP A 335 -5.29 23.07 0.01
N ASP A 336 -4.24 22.33 -0.33
CA ASP A 336 -3.60 22.39 -1.64
C ASP A 336 -4.25 21.39 -2.60
N PHE A 337 -5.15 21.87 -3.43
CA PHE A 337 -5.90 21.10 -4.42
C PHE A 337 -5.21 21.04 -5.81
N SER A 338 -3.90 21.22 -5.87
CA SER A 338 -3.16 21.19 -7.13
C SER A 338 -3.28 19.88 -7.93
N ILE A 339 -3.74 18.80 -7.32
CA ILE A 339 -4.09 17.57 -8.04
C ILE A 339 -5.10 17.82 -9.18
N ALA A 340 -5.98 18.81 -9.03
CA ALA A 340 -6.95 19.21 -10.06
C ALA A 340 -6.31 19.89 -11.28
N HIS A 341 -5.05 20.30 -11.21
CA HIS A 341 -4.32 20.86 -12.35
C HIS A 341 -3.83 19.80 -13.34
N ILE A 342 -3.89 18.52 -12.97
CA ILE A 342 -3.55 17.41 -13.88
C ILE A 342 -4.64 17.35 -14.95
N LYS A 343 -4.25 17.55 -16.20
CA LYS A 343 -5.20 17.54 -17.32
C LYS A 343 -5.72 16.12 -17.60
N PRO A 344 -7.02 15.91 -17.84
CA PRO A 344 -7.59 14.62 -18.24
C PRO A 344 -6.85 13.98 -19.41
N SER A 345 -6.49 14.74 -20.43
CA SER A 345 -5.73 14.25 -21.59
C SER A 345 -4.36 13.66 -21.23
N ALA A 346 -3.67 14.21 -20.22
CA ALA A 346 -2.39 13.66 -19.73
C ALA A 346 -2.59 12.32 -19.02
N ILE A 347 -3.69 12.18 -18.26
CA ILE A 347 -4.07 10.91 -17.63
C ILE A 347 -4.37 9.88 -18.71
N CYS A 348 -5.18 10.24 -19.73
CA CYS A 348 -5.53 9.35 -20.81
C CYS A 348 -4.31 8.90 -21.63
N ALA A 349 -3.37 9.80 -21.95
CA ALA A 349 -2.13 9.47 -22.64
C ALA A 349 -1.30 8.47 -21.83
N SER A 350 -1.08 8.73 -20.52
CA SER A 350 -0.33 7.83 -19.65
C SER A 350 -1.03 6.48 -19.47
N ALA A 351 -2.36 6.47 -19.34
CA ALA A 351 -3.13 5.24 -19.23
C ALA A 351 -3.03 4.37 -20.49
N ARG A 352 -3.15 4.98 -21.69
CA ARG A 352 -2.97 4.26 -22.97
C ARG A 352 -1.58 3.62 -23.10
N ASP A 353 -0.54 4.35 -22.74
CA ASP A 353 0.83 3.82 -22.76
C ASP A 353 0.99 2.62 -21.81
N ILE A 354 0.44 2.71 -20.58
CA ILE A 354 0.50 1.61 -19.61
C ILE A 354 -0.28 0.40 -20.14
N LEU A 355 -1.51 0.59 -20.63
CA LEU A 355 -2.35 -0.47 -21.18
C LEU A 355 -1.71 -1.15 -22.40
N LYS A 356 -1.02 -0.37 -23.24
CA LYS A 356 -0.21 -0.90 -24.35
C LYS A 356 0.93 -1.78 -23.85
N ALA A 357 1.70 -1.31 -22.88
CA ALA A 357 2.79 -2.08 -22.27
C ALA A 357 2.30 -3.40 -21.65
N ILE A 358 1.12 -3.38 -20.99
CA ILE A 358 0.49 -4.60 -20.45
C ILE A 358 0.15 -5.60 -21.58
N SER A 359 -0.42 -5.10 -22.69
CA SER A 359 -0.81 -5.95 -23.82
C SER A 359 0.39 -6.58 -24.54
N GLU A 360 1.51 -5.84 -24.63
CA GLU A 360 2.77 -6.30 -25.22
C GLU A 360 3.52 -7.28 -24.30
N GLY A 361 3.48 -7.08 -22.99
CA GLY A 361 4.12 -7.95 -22.00
C GLY A 361 3.37 -9.26 -21.71
N LYS A 362 2.12 -9.40 -22.17
CA LYS A 362 1.33 -10.65 -22.08
C LYS A 362 1.51 -11.58 -23.30
N LYS A 363 2.31 -11.17 -24.27
CA LYS A 363 2.71 -12.02 -25.42
C LYS A 363 4.00 -12.77 -25.13
#